data_ae3b6f20c014f08269ba50e85ae5e245
#
_entry.id   ae3b6f20c014f08269ba50e85ae5e245
#
_cell.length_a   1.000
_cell.length_b   1.000
_cell.length_c   1.000
_cell.angle_alpha   90.00
_cell.angle_beta   90.00
_cell.angle_gamma   90.00
#
_symmetry.space_group_name_H-M   'P 1'
#
loop_
_entity.id
_entity.type
_entity.pdbx_description
1 polymer ?
#
loop_
_entity_poly.entity_id
_entity_poly.type
_entity_poly.pdbx_seq_one_letter_code
_entity_poly.pdbx_strand_id
1 'polypeptide(L)'
;MIEEVIEESEKSMKTDSVYNFLLTAPTGAGKSLLFQLPAIYLGQEYKLLTIVISPLKALIVDQVENLRDLGYEKVSYASSDLSPEEKNEAYRQVREGETDLFYLSPELLLAYDIKHFIGDRRIGLIVVDEAHTVTTWGKEFRVDYWFLGRHLDNLKKNLGYAFPVFALTATAVWNPRGGNDMVFETIRSLRIDPCRLFVGIVKRENIGFDIRLLTIEEDENYDKAKQRVIIGRTDDFLDEHKTIMYYPFAGSIDTRIKMWVRSTNWRLVSSYYGKKDKAQKAAIVEAFKEGDKRMIIATKAFGMGIDISDIDRVYHVAPSSTFVDYIQEIGRAARDKSIKGIAATDFHERDFYFMKRLHSAGAITQNQLGMILKKLWEIYLMKGKSKEMQVSLSDFEFAVKLPRKQNKLEYESDLGQVIKTALLWIEEDLSSRFGGQPIEINSRTLFTDGYVQEKTGDTAFRAVSYTHLTLPTT
;
A
#
# COMPACT_ATOMS: atom_id res chain seq x y z
N MET A 1 -11.20 23.58 -4.04
CA MET A 1 -10.62 22.44 -3.26
C MET A 1 -9.29 22.80 -2.61
N ILE A 2 -8.25 23.31 -3.33
CA ILE A 2 -6.99 23.75 -2.71
C ILE A 2 -7.27 24.78 -1.63
N GLU A 3 -7.99 25.83 -1.96
CA GLU A 3 -8.41 26.89 -1.04
C GLU A 3 -9.19 26.33 0.17
N GLU A 4 -10.11 25.41 -0.05
CA GLU A 4 -10.89 24.79 1.03
C GLU A 4 -10.00 23.95 1.98
N VAL A 5 -8.99 23.24 1.46
CA VAL A 5 -8.02 22.50 2.30
C VAL A 5 -7.20 23.47 3.15
N ILE A 6 -6.78 24.58 2.56
CA ILE A 6 -6.06 25.65 3.28
C ILE A 6 -6.97 26.25 4.37
N GLU A 7 -8.18 26.66 4.03
CA GLU A 7 -9.15 27.26 4.96
C GLU A 7 -9.45 26.34 6.15
N GLU A 8 -9.69 25.03 5.93
CA GLU A 8 -9.94 24.11 7.02
C GLU A 8 -8.68 23.84 7.87
N SER A 9 -7.49 23.88 7.26
CA SER A 9 -6.22 23.80 8.01
C SER A 9 -5.99 25.05 8.85
N GLU A 10 -6.26 26.23 8.34
CA GLU A 10 -6.22 27.49 9.11
C GLU A 10 -7.26 27.52 10.23
N LYS A 11 -8.47 27.07 9.93
CA LYS A 11 -9.55 26.94 10.90
C LYS A 11 -9.18 26.02 12.06
N SER A 12 -8.42 24.95 11.80
CA SER A 12 -7.94 24.03 12.83
C SER A 12 -7.06 24.68 13.89
N MET A 13 -6.48 25.83 13.62
CA MET A 13 -5.72 26.62 14.62
C MET A 13 -6.62 27.30 15.66
N LYS A 14 -7.91 27.48 15.33
CA LYS A 14 -8.87 28.24 16.15
C LYS A 14 -10.01 27.41 16.70
N THR A 15 -10.27 26.22 16.14
CA THR A 15 -11.39 25.35 16.52
C THR A 15 -11.07 23.89 16.30
N ASP A 16 -11.67 23.01 17.07
CA ASP A 16 -11.55 21.56 16.91
C ASP A 16 -12.55 20.96 15.90
N SER A 17 -13.45 21.80 15.33
CA SER A 17 -14.42 21.38 14.33
C SER A 17 -13.93 21.70 12.93
N VAL A 18 -13.33 20.72 12.25
CA VAL A 18 -12.82 20.82 10.87
C VAL A 18 -13.45 19.76 9.98
N TYR A 19 -13.60 20.08 8.70
CA TYR A 19 -13.97 19.09 7.68
C TYR A 19 -12.72 18.34 7.18
N ASN A 20 -12.90 17.07 6.93
CA ASN A 20 -11.96 16.24 6.21
C ASN A 20 -12.31 16.20 4.71
N PHE A 21 -11.44 15.64 3.88
CA PHE A 21 -11.60 15.62 2.44
C PHE A 21 -11.34 14.23 1.88
N LEU A 22 -12.14 13.83 0.90
CA LEU A 22 -11.85 12.65 0.08
C LEU A 22 -11.99 13.01 -1.40
N LEU A 23 -10.93 12.76 -2.15
CA LEU A 23 -10.87 12.95 -3.59
C LEU A 23 -10.72 11.63 -4.32
N THR A 24 -11.56 11.40 -5.31
CA THR A 24 -11.33 10.37 -6.32
C THR A 24 -10.97 11.01 -7.64
N ALA A 25 -9.82 10.68 -8.20
CA ALA A 25 -9.40 11.18 -9.51
C ALA A 25 -8.46 10.18 -10.19
N PRO A 26 -8.48 10.04 -11.52
CA PRO A 26 -7.68 9.04 -12.22
C PRO A 26 -6.17 9.24 -12.00
N THR A 27 -5.39 8.21 -12.28
CA THR A 27 -3.92 8.33 -12.33
C THR A 27 -3.52 9.36 -13.38
N GLY A 28 -2.50 10.18 -13.09
CA GLY A 28 -2.07 11.27 -13.97
C GLY A 28 -2.92 12.53 -13.95
N ALA A 29 -3.93 12.63 -13.08
CA ALA A 29 -4.78 13.83 -12.94
C ALA A 29 -4.16 14.94 -12.07
N GLY A 30 -2.89 14.84 -11.69
CA GLY A 30 -2.24 15.86 -10.87
C GLY A 30 -2.66 15.84 -9.39
N LYS A 31 -3.12 14.71 -8.86
CA LYS A 31 -3.56 14.60 -7.45
C LYS A 31 -2.54 15.10 -6.44
N SER A 32 -1.24 14.86 -6.69
CA SER A 32 -0.18 15.28 -5.78
C SER A 32 -0.12 16.79 -5.59
N LEU A 33 -0.36 17.58 -6.64
CA LEU A 33 -0.39 19.03 -6.55
C LEU A 33 -1.48 19.55 -5.60
N LEU A 34 -2.58 18.82 -5.47
CA LEU A 34 -3.73 19.26 -4.67
C LEU A 34 -3.47 19.23 -3.16
N PHE A 35 -2.45 18.51 -2.70
CA PHE A 35 -2.01 18.56 -1.32
C PHE A 35 -0.63 19.18 -1.16
N GLN A 36 0.25 19.08 -2.17
CA GLN A 36 1.59 19.67 -2.11
C GLN A 36 1.52 21.21 -2.05
N LEU A 37 0.67 21.84 -2.87
CA LEU A 37 0.50 23.30 -2.84
C LEU A 37 -0.04 23.80 -1.48
N PRO A 38 -1.14 23.24 -0.91
CA PRO A 38 -1.55 23.59 0.45
C PRO A 38 -0.44 23.36 1.48
N ALA A 39 0.29 22.24 1.39
CA ALA A 39 1.35 21.92 2.33
C ALA A 39 2.48 22.95 2.33
N ILE A 40 2.92 23.38 1.14
CA ILE A 40 3.95 24.42 0.96
C ILE A 40 3.45 25.74 1.55
N TYR A 41 2.23 26.15 1.22
CA TYR A 41 1.63 27.38 1.72
C TYR A 41 1.53 27.37 3.26
N LEU A 42 0.96 26.31 3.84
CA LEU A 42 0.79 26.16 5.29
C LEU A 42 2.13 26.16 6.03
N GLY A 43 3.17 25.53 5.45
CA GLY A 43 4.52 25.54 5.99
C GLY A 43 5.17 26.93 5.96
N GLN A 44 5.03 27.64 4.86
CA GLN A 44 5.63 28.98 4.69
C GLN A 44 4.96 30.04 5.56
N GLU A 45 3.62 30.12 5.53
CA GLU A 45 2.87 31.17 6.21
C GLU A 45 2.65 30.88 7.69
N TYR A 46 2.38 29.63 8.07
CA TYR A 46 1.95 29.31 9.44
C TYR A 46 2.92 28.37 10.18
N LYS A 47 4.00 27.91 9.54
CA LYS A 47 4.96 26.94 10.11
C LYS A 47 4.28 25.61 10.50
N LEU A 48 3.15 25.30 9.87
CA LEU A 48 2.43 24.04 10.08
C LEU A 48 3.12 22.91 9.31
N LEU A 49 3.09 21.73 9.89
CA LEU A 49 3.61 20.53 9.27
C LEU A 49 2.49 19.78 8.52
N THR A 50 2.76 19.38 7.30
CA THR A 50 1.94 18.41 6.58
C THR A 50 2.59 17.05 6.60
N ILE A 51 1.84 16.03 7.02
CA ILE A 51 2.28 14.63 7.02
C ILE A 51 1.56 13.89 5.89
N VAL A 52 2.33 13.26 5.01
CA VAL A 52 1.79 12.43 3.91
C VAL A 52 2.04 10.96 4.21
N ILE A 53 0.96 10.21 4.33
CA ILE A 53 0.96 8.77 4.55
C ILE A 53 0.80 8.11 3.19
N SER A 54 1.84 7.39 2.74
CA SER A 54 1.81 6.70 1.45
C SER A 54 2.21 5.23 1.62
N PRO A 55 1.52 4.29 0.91
CA PRO A 55 1.75 2.85 1.07
C PRO A 55 3.08 2.36 0.50
N LEU A 56 3.73 3.14 -0.33
CA LEU A 56 4.79 2.68 -1.19
C LEU A 56 6.03 3.55 -1.08
N LYS A 57 7.11 2.93 -0.66
CA LYS A 57 8.42 3.57 -0.53
C LYS A 57 8.91 4.19 -1.84
N ALA A 58 8.75 3.49 -2.96
CA ALA A 58 9.17 4.02 -4.26
C ALA A 58 8.40 5.30 -4.62
N LEU A 59 7.10 5.35 -4.34
CA LEU A 59 6.27 6.54 -4.57
C LEU A 59 6.67 7.69 -3.65
N ILE A 60 6.99 7.38 -2.39
CA ILE A 60 7.49 8.38 -1.42
C ILE A 60 8.77 9.03 -1.96
N VAL A 61 9.76 8.21 -2.35
CA VAL A 61 11.05 8.70 -2.87
C VAL A 61 10.85 9.53 -4.12
N ASP A 62 10.08 9.03 -5.09
CA ASP A 62 9.79 9.72 -6.34
C ASP A 62 9.13 11.09 -6.10
N GLN A 63 8.16 11.19 -5.20
CA GLN A 63 7.51 12.46 -4.88
C GLN A 63 8.45 13.46 -4.18
N VAL A 64 9.32 12.98 -3.31
CA VAL A 64 10.31 13.83 -2.63
C VAL A 64 11.38 14.32 -3.61
N GLU A 65 11.92 13.43 -4.45
CA GLU A 65 12.91 13.79 -5.48
C GLU A 65 12.32 14.80 -6.47
N ASN A 66 11.11 14.58 -6.98
CA ASN A 66 10.44 15.51 -7.87
C ASN A 66 10.24 16.91 -7.26
N LEU A 67 9.91 17.01 -5.98
CA LEU A 67 9.79 18.32 -5.31
C LEU A 67 11.15 19.01 -5.17
N ARG A 68 12.22 18.27 -4.87
CA ARG A 68 13.59 18.81 -4.80
C ARG A 68 14.09 19.27 -6.15
N ASP A 69 13.81 18.51 -7.21
CA ASP A 69 14.16 18.89 -8.59
C ASP A 69 13.44 20.17 -9.03
N LEU A 70 12.25 20.44 -8.47
CA LEU A 70 11.52 21.70 -8.64
C LEU A 70 12.03 22.82 -7.72
N GLY A 71 13.07 22.59 -6.91
CA GLY A 71 13.69 23.59 -6.03
C GLY A 71 13.02 23.70 -4.65
N TYR A 72 12.15 22.75 -4.27
CA TYR A 72 11.54 22.75 -2.94
C TYR A 72 12.30 21.82 -1.98
N GLU A 73 13.19 22.39 -1.18
CA GLU A 73 14.08 21.64 -0.27
C GLU A 73 13.43 21.24 1.08
N LYS A 74 12.34 21.92 1.49
CA LYS A 74 11.69 21.66 2.79
C LYS A 74 10.77 20.42 2.76
N VAL A 75 11.27 19.35 2.15
CA VAL A 75 10.60 18.06 2.05
C VAL A 75 11.54 16.95 2.50
N SER A 76 11.03 16.07 3.35
CA SER A 76 11.77 14.88 3.77
C SER A 76 10.87 13.66 3.91
N TYR A 77 11.48 12.51 4.13
CA TYR A 77 10.73 11.27 4.31
C TYR A 77 11.44 10.32 5.29
N ALA A 78 10.65 9.40 5.84
CA ALA A 78 11.18 8.26 6.57
C ALA A 78 10.60 6.96 6.00
N SER A 79 11.48 5.99 5.77
CA SER A 79 11.12 4.65 5.32
C SER A 79 11.98 3.59 6.00
N SER A 80 11.57 2.31 5.94
CA SER A 80 12.36 1.22 6.51
C SER A 80 13.69 0.99 5.79
N ASP A 81 13.90 1.58 4.60
CA ASP A 81 15.13 1.40 3.81
C ASP A 81 16.24 2.39 4.20
N LEU A 82 15.89 3.44 4.93
CA LEU A 82 16.87 4.38 5.48
C LEU A 82 17.60 3.76 6.68
N SER A 83 18.87 4.07 6.81
CA SER A 83 19.66 3.77 8.01
C SER A 83 19.08 4.46 9.25
N PRO A 84 19.41 4.00 10.46
CA PRO A 84 19.02 4.70 11.69
C PRO A 84 19.46 6.16 11.72
N GLU A 85 20.66 6.45 11.21
CA GLU A 85 21.22 7.80 11.15
C GLU A 85 20.42 8.70 10.21
N GLU A 86 20.12 8.21 9.01
CA GLU A 86 19.28 8.94 8.03
C GLU A 86 17.87 9.21 8.54
N LYS A 87 17.27 8.24 9.25
CA LYS A 87 15.96 8.44 9.90
C LYS A 87 16.02 9.50 10.98
N ASN A 88 17.04 9.44 11.85
CA ASN A 88 17.21 10.41 12.92
C ASN A 88 17.42 11.82 12.37
N GLU A 89 18.15 11.94 11.28
CA GLU A 89 18.36 13.22 10.60
C GLU A 89 17.03 13.75 10.00
N ALA A 90 16.24 12.91 9.33
CA ALA A 90 14.94 13.30 8.84
C ALA A 90 14.00 13.77 9.97
N TYR A 91 14.01 13.07 11.12
CA TYR A 91 13.21 13.46 12.28
C TYR A 91 13.71 14.77 12.91
N ARG A 92 15.04 14.99 12.95
CA ARG A 92 15.63 16.28 13.39
C ARG A 92 15.11 17.42 12.51
N GLN A 93 15.23 17.28 11.19
CA GLN A 93 14.78 18.29 10.22
C GLN A 93 13.28 18.63 10.39
N VAL A 94 12.45 17.63 10.66
CA VAL A 94 11.03 17.87 10.97
C VAL A 94 10.88 18.68 12.25
N ARG A 95 11.54 18.27 13.34
CA ARG A 95 11.42 18.95 14.65
C ARG A 95 11.94 20.39 14.64
N GLU A 96 13.03 20.64 13.89
CA GLU A 96 13.66 21.95 13.81
C GLU A 96 13.00 22.89 12.79
N GLY A 97 11.96 22.40 12.06
CA GLY A 97 11.24 23.22 11.09
C GLY A 97 11.93 23.40 9.74
N GLU A 98 12.92 22.56 9.45
CA GLU A 98 13.58 22.48 8.15
C GLU A 98 12.74 21.69 7.14
N THR A 99 11.73 20.95 7.59
CA THR A 99 10.78 20.20 6.77
C THR A 99 9.37 20.69 7.02
N ASP A 100 8.65 21.05 5.98
CA ASP A 100 7.21 21.42 6.03
C ASP A 100 6.31 20.31 5.50
N LEU A 101 6.86 19.43 4.65
CA LEU A 101 6.16 18.30 4.05
C LEU A 101 6.93 17.00 4.35
N PHE A 102 6.36 16.14 5.18
CA PHE A 102 6.99 14.91 5.66
C PHE A 102 6.25 13.66 5.21
N TYR A 103 6.93 12.80 4.44
CA TYR A 103 6.37 11.55 3.95
C TYR A 103 6.76 10.38 4.82
N LEU A 104 5.79 9.52 5.16
CA LEU A 104 6.06 8.24 5.84
C LEU A 104 5.08 7.13 5.45
N SER A 105 5.51 5.91 5.75
CA SER A 105 4.64 4.76 5.63
C SER A 105 3.71 4.65 6.84
N PRO A 106 2.52 4.04 6.70
CA PRO A 106 1.61 3.80 7.81
C PRO A 106 2.25 3.01 8.94
N GLU A 107 3.09 2.02 8.59
CA GLU A 107 3.76 1.17 9.57
C GLU A 107 4.67 2.00 10.50
N LEU A 108 5.38 2.99 9.94
CA LEU A 108 6.22 3.90 10.74
C LEU A 108 5.37 4.82 11.61
N LEU A 109 4.30 5.38 11.06
CA LEU A 109 3.39 6.23 11.83
C LEU A 109 2.80 5.51 13.02
N LEU A 110 2.42 4.24 12.84
CA LEU A 110 1.82 3.41 13.90
C LEU A 110 2.84 2.87 14.90
N ALA A 111 4.11 2.75 14.51
CA ALA A 111 5.15 2.16 15.34
C ALA A 111 5.64 3.08 16.46
N TYR A 112 5.56 4.40 16.28
CA TYR A 112 6.14 5.38 17.20
C TYR A 112 5.10 6.40 17.66
N ASP A 113 5.34 7.02 18.81
CA ASP A 113 4.58 8.19 19.21
C ASP A 113 4.82 9.33 18.20
N ILE A 114 3.76 10.06 17.88
CA ILE A 114 3.87 11.16 16.88
C ILE A 114 4.89 12.22 17.28
N LYS A 115 5.04 12.50 18.58
CA LYS A 115 6.02 13.46 19.10
C LYS A 115 7.46 13.07 18.81
N HIS A 116 7.70 11.78 18.62
CA HIS A 116 9.03 11.31 18.17
C HIS A 116 9.42 11.92 16.83
N PHE A 117 8.47 12.10 15.92
CA PHE A 117 8.72 12.70 14.61
C PHE A 117 8.66 14.21 14.64
N ILE A 118 7.60 14.78 15.25
CA ILE A 118 7.27 16.21 15.10
C ILE A 118 7.76 17.09 16.24
N GLY A 119 8.15 16.52 17.41
CA GLY A 119 8.44 17.30 18.60
C GLY A 119 7.25 18.16 19.02
N ASP A 120 7.45 19.47 19.14
CA ASP A 120 6.42 20.44 19.51
C ASP A 120 5.75 21.10 18.29
N ARG A 121 6.06 20.67 17.06
CA ARG A 121 5.46 21.23 15.85
C ARG A 121 3.99 20.85 15.74
N ARG A 122 3.19 21.79 15.25
CA ARG A 122 1.76 21.59 15.01
C ARG A 122 1.52 20.97 13.63
N ILE A 123 0.70 19.93 13.59
CA ILE A 123 0.20 19.35 12.35
C ILE A 123 -0.91 20.24 11.80
N GLY A 124 -0.76 20.70 10.56
CA GLY A 124 -1.78 21.47 9.83
C GLY A 124 -2.65 20.61 8.92
N LEU A 125 -2.08 19.52 8.38
CA LEU A 125 -2.76 18.64 7.44
C LEU A 125 -2.18 17.23 7.52
N ILE A 126 -3.04 16.22 7.50
CA ILE A 126 -2.62 14.83 7.21
C ILE A 126 -3.19 14.43 5.85
N VAL A 127 -2.34 13.91 5.00
CA VAL A 127 -2.69 13.38 3.68
C VAL A 127 -2.60 11.87 3.72
N VAL A 128 -3.63 11.17 3.25
CA VAL A 128 -3.62 9.72 3.05
C VAL A 128 -3.69 9.45 1.55
N ASP A 129 -2.52 9.18 0.99
CA ASP A 129 -2.41 8.83 -0.43
C ASP A 129 -2.78 7.35 -0.64
N GLU A 130 -3.32 7.04 -1.84
CA GLU A 130 -3.85 5.73 -2.18
C GLU A 130 -4.82 5.18 -1.10
N ALA A 131 -5.73 6.04 -0.66
CA ALA A 131 -6.62 5.79 0.47
C ALA A 131 -7.50 4.52 0.32
N HIS A 132 -7.71 4.02 -0.91
CA HIS A 132 -8.39 2.73 -1.13
C HIS A 132 -7.70 1.54 -0.44
N THR A 133 -6.41 1.66 -0.14
CA THR A 133 -5.63 0.63 0.56
C THR A 133 -6.14 0.37 1.99
N VAL A 134 -6.86 1.31 2.58
CA VAL A 134 -7.53 1.13 3.88
C VAL A 134 -8.61 0.05 3.81
N THR A 135 -9.26 -0.12 2.66
CA THR A 135 -10.36 -1.07 2.49
C THR A 135 -9.91 -2.39 1.90
N THR A 136 -9.26 -2.36 0.74
CA THR A 136 -8.90 -3.58 -0.01
C THR A 136 -7.56 -4.16 0.42
N TRP A 137 -6.53 -3.34 0.50
CA TRP A 137 -5.18 -3.80 0.88
C TRP A 137 -5.02 -3.96 2.39
N GLY A 138 -5.69 -3.11 3.19
CA GLY A 138 -5.64 -3.20 4.64
C GLY A 138 -6.09 -4.57 5.13
N LYS A 139 -7.18 -5.09 4.56
CA LYS A 139 -7.74 -6.40 4.93
C LYS A 139 -6.90 -7.59 4.47
N GLU A 140 -6.20 -7.47 3.34
CA GLU A 140 -5.52 -8.61 2.70
C GLU A 140 -3.99 -8.59 2.80
N PHE A 141 -3.36 -7.40 2.84
CA PHE A 141 -1.90 -7.26 2.70
C PHE A 141 -1.20 -6.39 3.74
N ARG A 142 -1.83 -5.31 4.21
CA ARG A 142 -1.24 -4.33 5.11
C ARG A 142 -2.20 -3.99 6.24
N VAL A 143 -2.15 -4.83 7.24
CA VAL A 143 -2.97 -4.71 8.45
C VAL A 143 -2.82 -3.34 9.12
N ASP A 144 -1.65 -2.73 8.99
CA ASP A 144 -1.37 -1.42 9.58
C ASP A 144 -2.27 -0.31 9.00
N TYR A 145 -2.69 -0.40 7.72
CA TYR A 145 -3.68 0.53 7.16
C TYR A 145 -5.06 0.45 7.81
N TRP A 146 -5.43 -0.72 8.28
CA TRP A 146 -6.69 -0.90 9.00
C TRP A 146 -6.76 -0.09 10.28
N PHE A 147 -5.63 0.04 10.99
CA PHE A 147 -5.56 0.80 12.23
C PHE A 147 -5.46 2.31 12.03
N LEU A 148 -5.20 2.76 10.79
CA LEU A 148 -4.89 4.16 10.53
C LEU A 148 -6.00 5.10 11.01
N GLY A 149 -7.27 4.80 10.73
CA GLY A 149 -8.38 5.66 11.14
C GLY A 149 -8.47 5.82 12.65
N ARG A 150 -8.33 4.72 13.40
CA ARG A 150 -8.30 4.76 14.87
C ARG A 150 -7.07 5.53 15.38
N HIS A 151 -5.93 5.32 14.76
CA HIS A 151 -4.71 6.02 15.11
C HIS A 151 -4.85 7.54 14.91
N LEU A 152 -5.46 7.99 13.82
CA LEU A 152 -5.74 9.40 13.55
C LEU A 152 -6.67 10.01 14.62
N ASP A 153 -7.71 9.30 15.03
CA ASP A 153 -8.58 9.73 16.15
C ASP A 153 -7.80 9.88 17.45
N ASN A 154 -6.97 8.89 17.75
CA ASN A 154 -6.14 8.92 18.97
C ASN A 154 -5.10 10.03 18.90
N LEU A 155 -4.53 10.32 17.73
CA LEU A 155 -3.62 11.45 17.54
C LEU A 155 -4.31 12.78 17.87
N LYS A 156 -5.51 13.04 17.34
CA LYS A 156 -6.27 14.26 17.65
C LYS A 156 -6.53 14.39 19.16
N LYS A 157 -6.92 13.31 19.83
CA LYS A 157 -7.14 13.29 21.27
C LYS A 157 -5.86 13.55 22.08
N ASN A 158 -4.75 12.90 21.72
CA ASN A 158 -3.48 13.00 22.44
C ASN A 158 -2.81 14.37 22.25
N LEU A 159 -2.93 14.95 21.06
CA LEU A 159 -2.41 16.28 20.76
C LEU A 159 -3.28 17.41 21.31
N GLY A 160 -4.57 17.14 21.60
CA GLY A 160 -5.51 18.11 22.14
C GLY A 160 -5.96 19.16 21.13
N TYR A 161 -5.82 18.89 19.84
CA TYR A 161 -6.30 19.75 18.74
C TYR A 161 -6.68 18.93 17.49
N ALA A 162 -7.59 19.48 16.69
CA ALA A 162 -7.99 18.90 15.43
C ALA A 162 -7.05 19.33 14.28
N PHE A 163 -7.03 18.55 13.24
CA PHE A 163 -6.44 18.83 11.93
C PHE A 163 -7.26 18.13 10.85
N PRO A 164 -7.38 18.70 9.64
CA PRO A 164 -8.05 18.03 8.53
C PRO A 164 -7.23 16.84 8.03
N VAL A 165 -7.95 15.83 7.55
CA VAL A 165 -7.39 14.67 6.84
C VAL A 165 -7.84 14.73 5.40
N PHE A 166 -6.90 14.67 4.47
CA PHE A 166 -7.16 14.68 3.04
C PHE A 166 -6.80 13.32 2.44
N ALA A 167 -7.81 12.52 2.15
CA ALA A 167 -7.69 11.20 1.56
C ALA A 167 -7.81 11.29 0.03
N LEU A 168 -6.86 10.67 -0.70
CA LEU A 168 -6.82 10.66 -2.15
C LEU A 168 -6.77 9.23 -2.68
N THR A 169 -7.49 8.96 -3.76
CA THR A 169 -7.43 7.67 -4.43
C THR A 169 -7.76 7.78 -5.92
N ALA A 170 -7.19 6.87 -6.72
CA ALA A 170 -7.50 6.76 -8.13
C ALA A 170 -8.57 5.69 -8.43
N THR A 171 -8.94 4.87 -7.47
CA THR A 171 -9.63 3.60 -7.73
C THR A 171 -10.83 3.33 -6.82
N ALA A 172 -11.39 4.36 -6.18
CA ALA A 172 -12.60 4.18 -5.39
C ALA A 172 -13.84 4.08 -6.29
N VAL A 173 -14.60 3.02 -6.15
CA VAL A 173 -15.91 2.87 -6.77
C VAL A 173 -16.94 3.59 -5.91
N TRP A 174 -17.60 4.59 -6.50
CA TRP A 174 -18.72 5.26 -5.87
C TRP A 174 -20.03 4.67 -6.37
N ASN A 175 -20.78 4.03 -5.49
CA ASN A 175 -22.07 3.42 -5.80
C ASN A 175 -23.12 3.74 -4.71
N PRO A 176 -23.72 4.93 -4.72
CA PRO A 176 -24.64 5.36 -3.65
C PRO A 176 -25.92 4.54 -3.55
N ARG A 177 -26.18 3.64 -4.50
CA ARG A 177 -27.36 2.76 -4.54
C ARG A 177 -27.07 1.29 -4.27
N GLY A 178 -25.81 0.90 -4.10
CA GLY A 178 -25.38 -0.49 -3.93
C GLY A 178 -24.64 -0.75 -2.63
N GLY A 179 -24.68 -1.99 -2.15
CA GLY A 179 -24.13 -2.39 -0.86
C GLY A 179 -22.59 -2.36 -0.73
N ASN A 180 -21.84 -2.08 -1.80
CA ASN A 180 -20.37 -2.02 -1.80
C ASN A 180 -19.94 -0.68 -2.36
N ASP A 181 -19.89 0.34 -1.49
CA ASP A 181 -19.40 1.66 -1.83
C ASP A 181 -18.02 1.90 -1.19
N MET A 182 -16.98 1.84 -2.00
CA MET A 182 -15.59 2.02 -1.52
C MET A 182 -15.34 3.41 -0.97
N VAL A 183 -16.05 4.43 -1.45
CA VAL A 183 -15.91 5.82 -0.96
C VAL A 183 -16.37 5.89 0.48
N PHE A 184 -17.58 5.41 0.77
CA PHE A 184 -18.10 5.40 2.14
C PHE A 184 -17.34 4.42 3.05
N GLU A 185 -16.90 3.27 2.52
CA GLU A 185 -16.04 2.37 3.29
C GLU A 185 -14.71 3.03 3.66
N THR A 186 -14.10 3.79 2.74
CA THR A 186 -12.86 4.55 3.02
C THR A 186 -13.08 5.60 4.09
N ILE A 187 -14.15 6.41 4.00
CA ILE A 187 -14.49 7.43 5.01
C ILE A 187 -14.67 6.79 6.39
N ARG A 188 -15.42 5.70 6.45
CA ARG A 188 -15.69 4.98 7.69
C ARG A 188 -14.42 4.34 8.27
N SER A 189 -13.59 3.70 7.43
CA SER A 189 -12.36 3.06 7.87
C SER A 189 -11.33 4.08 8.36
N LEU A 190 -11.21 5.23 7.69
CA LEU A 190 -10.34 6.33 8.12
C LEU A 190 -10.96 7.19 9.23
N ARG A 191 -12.24 7.00 9.56
CA ARG A 191 -12.97 7.81 10.56
C ARG A 191 -12.89 9.31 10.29
N ILE A 192 -13.03 9.70 9.02
CA ILE A 192 -12.90 11.10 8.57
C ILE A 192 -14.26 11.79 8.36
N ASP A 193 -15.27 11.42 9.11
CA ASP A 193 -16.55 12.14 9.15
C ASP A 193 -16.48 13.28 10.19
N PRO A 194 -16.92 14.53 9.84
CA PRO A 194 -17.51 14.97 8.58
C PRO A 194 -16.49 15.13 7.43
N CYS A 195 -16.90 14.72 6.21
CA CYS A 195 -16.03 14.70 5.04
C CYS A 195 -16.67 15.38 3.82
N ARG A 196 -15.92 16.25 3.17
CA ARG A 196 -16.28 16.81 1.85
C ARG A 196 -15.79 15.89 0.75
N LEU A 197 -16.69 15.50 -0.14
CA LEU A 197 -16.43 14.56 -1.22
C LEU A 197 -16.20 15.26 -2.55
N PHE A 198 -15.08 14.93 -3.20
CA PHE A 198 -14.77 15.33 -4.57
C PHE A 198 -14.64 14.08 -5.43
N VAL A 199 -15.73 13.70 -6.08
CA VAL A 199 -15.76 12.49 -6.91
C VAL A 199 -15.55 12.87 -8.36
N GLY A 200 -14.34 12.62 -8.85
CA GLY A 200 -14.00 12.81 -10.26
C GLY A 200 -14.36 11.59 -11.12
N ILE A 201 -14.44 11.82 -12.43
CA ILE A 201 -14.64 10.74 -13.40
C ILE A 201 -13.32 9.97 -13.54
N VAL A 202 -13.28 8.74 -13.03
CA VAL A 202 -12.10 7.87 -13.11
C VAL A 202 -12.01 7.09 -14.43
N LYS A 203 -13.02 7.20 -15.29
CA LYS A 203 -13.05 6.53 -16.60
C LYS A 203 -11.93 7.07 -17.50
N ARG A 204 -11.17 6.15 -18.08
CA ARG A 204 -10.11 6.44 -19.07
C ARG A 204 -10.65 6.15 -20.46
N GLU A 205 -11.11 7.18 -21.17
CA GLU A 205 -11.72 7.03 -22.52
C GLU A 205 -10.72 6.67 -23.60
N ASN A 206 -9.45 6.92 -23.35
CA ASN A 206 -8.35 6.59 -24.27
C ASN A 206 -7.80 5.16 -24.07
N ILE A 207 -8.44 4.33 -23.23
CA ILE A 207 -8.08 2.90 -23.07
C ILE A 207 -9.22 2.04 -23.61
N GLY A 208 -8.93 1.29 -24.65
CA GLY A 208 -9.80 0.24 -25.21
C GLY A 208 -9.55 -1.12 -24.56
N PHE A 209 -10.48 -2.05 -24.76
CA PHE A 209 -10.38 -3.42 -24.26
C PHE A 209 -10.34 -4.42 -25.42
N ASP A 210 -9.40 -5.37 -25.39
CA ASP A 210 -9.34 -6.55 -26.26
C ASP A 210 -9.38 -7.81 -25.40
N ILE A 211 -10.61 -8.24 -25.09
CA ILE A 211 -10.86 -9.41 -24.24
C ILE A 211 -11.35 -10.55 -25.14
N ARG A 212 -10.58 -11.64 -25.19
CA ARG A 212 -10.91 -12.82 -25.98
C ARG A 212 -11.03 -14.05 -25.09
N LEU A 213 -11.87 -14.98 -25.51
CA LEU A 213 -11.90 -16.32 -24.90
C LEU A 213 -10.80 -17.17 -25.50
N LEU A 214 -10.05 -17.84 -24.63
CA LEU A 214 -9.02 -18.79 -25.03
C LEU A 214 -9.71 -20.06 -25.57
N THR A 215 -9.49 -20.40 -26.82
CA THR A 215 -9.94 -21.63 -27.43
C THR A 215 -8.86 -22.71 -27.29
N ILE A 216 -9.26 -23.87 -26.77
CA ILE A 216 -8.41 -25.07 -26.68
C ILE A 216 -8.76 -25.97 -27.87
N GLU A 217 -7.75 -26.29 -28.70
CA GLU A 217 -7.90 -27.18 -29.86
C GLU A 217 -7.97 -28.66 -29.43
N GLU A 218 -8.48 -29.56 -30.31
CA GLU A 218 -8.75 -30.96 -29.96
C GLU A 218 -7.54 -31.70 -29.39
N ASP A 219 -6.35 -31.46 -29.91
CA ASP A 219 -5.09 -32.11 -29.48
C ASP A 219 -4.26 -31.27 -28.47
N GLU A 220 -4.88 -30.25 -27.88
CA GLU A 220 -4.19 -29.28 -27.03
C GLU A 220 -4.75 -29.30 -25.60
N ASN A 221 -3.87 -29.15 -24.62
CA ASN A 221 -4.29 -28.87 -23.26
C ASN A 221 -4.25 -27.39 -22.96
N TYR A 222 -4.85 -26.98 -21.84
CA TYR A 222 -4.88 -25.57 -21.41
C TYR A 222 -3.49 -24.89 -21.43
N ASP A 223 -2.44 -25.56 -20.95
CA ASP A 223 -1.10 -24.97 -20.83
C ASP A 223 -0.50 -24.69 -22.21
N LYS A 224 -0.67 -25.61 -23.17
CA LYS A 224 -0.23 -25.44 -24.56
C LYS A 224 -1.03 -24.34 -25.26
N ALA A 225 -2.35 -24.34 -25.12
CA ALA A 225 -3.22 -23.32 -25.68
C ALA A 225 -2.85 -21.93 -25.17
N LYS A 226 -2.66 -21.82 -23.86
CA LYS A 226 -2.25 -20.55 -23.21
C LYS A 226 -0.88 -20.10 -23.72
N GLN A 227 0.08 -21.02 -23.83
CA GLN A 227 1.41 -20.73 -24.34
C GLN A 227 1.36 -20.26 -25.81
N ARG A 228 0.61 -20.94 -26.66
CA ARG A 228 0.44 -20.59 -28.09
C ARG A 228 -0.07 -19.16 -28.24
N VAL A 229 -1.12 -18.81 -27.50
CA VAL A 229 -1.72 -17.48 -27.57
C VAL A 229 -0.77 -16.40 -27.03
N ILE A 230 -0.08 -16.66 -25.92
CA ILE A 230 0.89 -15.71 -25.36
C ILE A 230 2.05 -15.47 -26.33
N ILE A 231 2.56 -16.49 -27.00
CA ILE A 231 3.60 -16.33 -28.02
C ILE A 231 3.11 -15.43 -29.16
N GLY A 232 1.92 -15.69 -29.71
CA GLY A 232 1.32 -14.84 -30.75
C GLY A 232 1.18 -13.38 -30.29
N ARG A 233 0.62 -13.16 -29.09
CA ARG A 233 0.50 -11.80 -28.52
C ARG A 233 1.85 -11.13 -28.30
N THR A 234 2.88 -11.89 -27.88
CA THR A 234 4.22 -11.36 -27.67
C THR A 234 4.86 -10.93 -28.99
N ASP A 235 4.73 -11.72 -30.03
CA ASP A 235 5.23 -11.38 -31.35
C ASP A 235 4.53 -10.11 -31.88
N ASP A 236 3.18 -10.05 -31.85
CA ASP A 236 2.40 -8.90 -32.30
C ASP A 236 2.77 -7.61 -31.55
N PHE A 237 2.95 -7.70 -30.22
CA PHE A 237 3.22 -6.52 -29.40
C PHE A 237 4.67 -6.02 -29.51
N LEU A 238 5.65 -6.89 -29.78
CA LEU A 238 7.04 -6.48 -29.90
C LEU A 238 7.34 -5.72 -31.18
N ASP A 239 6.51 -5.85 -32.21
CA ASP A 239 6.76 -5.20 -33.48
C ASP A 239 6.56 -3.68 -33.40
N GLU A 240 5.48 -3.20 -32.79
CA GLU A 240 5.12 -1.78 -32.86
C GLU A 240 4.79 -1.16 -31.47
N HIS A 241 4.72 -1.96 -30.39
CA HIS A 241 4.12 -1.53 -29.15
C HIS A 241 5.07 -1.54 -27.94
N LYS A 242 4.85 -0.58 -27.04
CA LYS A 242 5.47 -0.55 -25.72
C LYS A 242 4.53 -1.20 -24.69
N THR A 243 4.88 -2.41 -24.26
CA THR A 243 3.93 -3.32 -23.61
C THR A 243 4.34 -3.68 -22.18
N ILE A 244 3.38 -3.70 -21.26
CA ILE A 244 3.49 -4.39 -19.98
C ILE A 244 2.66 -5.67 -20.05
N MET A 245 3.28 -6.83 -19.76
CA MET A 245 2.61 -8.11 -19.62
C MET A 245 2.58 -8.51 -18.14
N TYR A 246 1.40 -8.51 -17.52
CA TYR A 246 1.23 -8.92 -16.13
C TYR A 246 1.14 -10.42 -15.98
N TYR A 247 1.99 -10.97 -15.12
CA TYR A 247 2.02 -12.38 -14.75
C TYR A 247 1.93 -12.57 -13.23
N PRO A 248 1.11 -13.50 -12.72
CA PRO A 248 0.81 -13.58 -11.31
C PRO A 248 1.98 -13.96 -10.39
N PHE A 249 2.97 -14.74 -10.89
CA PHE A 249 4.01 -15.35 -10.06
C PHE A 249 5.42 -14.93 -10.40
N ALA A 250 6.14 -14.36 -9.43
CA ALA A 250 7.53 -13.95 -9.58
C ALA A 250 8.49 -15.13 -9.87
N GLY A 251 8.29 -16.27 -9.22
CA GLY A 251 9.25 -17.38 -9.21
C GLY A 251 9.49 -18.09 -10.55
N SER A 252 8.69 -17.80 -11.57
CA SER A 252 8.82 -18.45 -12.88
C SER A 252 8.91 -17.48 -14.07
N ILE A 253 8.94 -16.16 -13.82
CA ILE A 253 8.92 -15.15 -14.89
C ILE A 253 10.11 -15.33 -15.85
N ASP A 254 11.34 -15.43 -15.33
CA ASP A 254 12.53 -15.54 -16.16
C ASP A 254 12.55 -16.83 -17.03
N THR A 255 11.99 -17.91 -16.52
CA THR A 255 11.79 -19.14 -17.28
C THR A 255 10.71 -18.95 -18.36
N ARG A 256 9.63 -18.22 -18.04
CA ARG A 256 8.53 -17.95 -18.95
C ARG A 256 8.94 -17.07 -20.13
N ILE A 257 9.84 -16.11 -19.93
CA ILE A 257 10.40 -15.33 -21.04
C ILE A 257 11.01 -16.24 -22.10
N LYS A 258 11.81 -17.23 -21.70
CA LYS A 258 12.41 -18.19 -22.63
C LYS A 258 11.40 -19.05 -23.39
N MET A 259 10.22 -19.25 -22.83
CA MET A 259 9.15 -20.04 -23.44
C MET A 259 8.21 -19.20 -24.32
N TRP A 260 7.99 -17.94 -23.99
CA TRP A 260 6.98 -17.08 -24.62
C TRP A 260 7.56 -16.12 -25.66
N VAL A 261 8.87 -15.82 -25.56
CA VAL A 261 9.55 -14.87 -26.43
C VAL A 261 10.54 -15.61 -27.33
N ARG A 262 10.49 -15.34 -28.61
CA ARG A 262 11.49 -15.91 -29.57
C ARG A 262 12.89 -15.43 -29.19
N SER A 263 13.90 -16.28 -29.37
CA SER A 263 15.28 -15.98 -28.97
C SER A 263 15.82 -14.70 -29.62
N THR A 264 15.40 -14.42 -30.83
CA THR A 264 15.75 -13.18 -31.59
C THR A 264 15.27 -11.90 -30.87
N ASN A 265 14.22 -12.00 -30.06
CA ASN A 265 13.56 -10.88 -29.43
C ASN A 265 13.89 -10.74 -27.91
N TRP A 266 14.69 -11.65 -27.32
CA TRP A 266 15.03 -11.60 -25.89
C TRP A 266 15.66 -10.27 -25.47
N ARG A 267 16.43 -9.63 -26.35
CA ARG A 267 17.02 -8.32 -26.09
C ARG A 267 15.98 -7.23 -25.84
N LEU A 268 14.78 -7.35 -26.39
CA LEU A 268 13.70 -6.36 -26.30
C LEU A 268 12.79 -6.57 -25.06
N VAL A 269 12.99 -7.68 -24.34
CA VAL A 269 12.13 -8.05 -23.20
C VAL A 269 12.92 -8.09 -21.90
N SER A 270 12.32 -7.64 -20.83
CA SER A 270 12.85 -7.79 -19.46
C SER A 270 11.79 -8.30 -18.51
N SER A 271 12.23 -8.94 -17.40
CA SER A 271 11.36 -9.30 -16.30
C SER A 271 11.46 -8.28 -15.17
N TYR A 272 10.32 -8.02 -14.47
CA TYR A 272 10.31 -7.15 -13.31
C TYR A 272 9.45 -7.75 -12.19
N TYR A 273 10.04 -7.97 -11.02
CA TYR A 273 9.34 -8.52 -9.85
C TYR A 273 10.00 -8.11 -8.54
N GLY A 274 9.29 -8.25 -7.43
CA GLY A 274 9.65 -7.69 -6.13
C GLY A 274 11.04 -8.08 -5.60
N LYS A 275 11.53 -9.31 -5.88
CA LYS A 275 12.81 -9.82 -5.38
C LYS A 275 14.06 -9.35 -6.12
N LYS A 276 13.91 -8.65 -7.27
CA LYS A 276 15.07 -8.02 -7.93
C LYS A 276 15.65 -6.92 -7.06
N ASP A 277 16.96 -6.73 -7.08
CA ASP A 277 17.61 -5.64 -6.34
C ASP A 277 17.25 -4.25 -6.91
N LYS A 278 17.53 -3.20 -6.14
CA LYS A 278 17.16 -1.82 -6.47
C LYS A 278 17.84 -1.34 -7.75
N ALA A 279 19.12 -1.68 -7.95
CA ALA A 279 19.88 -1.25 -9.13
C ALA A 279 19.36 -1.93 -10.40
N GLN A 280 19.08 -3.23 -10.35
CA GLN A 280 18.48 -3.95 -11.48
C GLN A 280 17.11 -3.39 -11.86
N LYS A 281 16.27 -3.07 -10.87
CA LYS A 281 14.97 -2.46 -11.10
C LYS A 281 15.07 -1.11 -11.80
N ALA A 282 15.98 -0.25 -11.35
CA ALA A 282 16.23 1.06 -11.95
C ALA A 282 16.71 0.93 -13.38
N ALA A 283 17.70 0.07 -13.66
CA ALA A 283 18.22 -0.15 -15.00
C ALA A 283 17.14 -0.69 -15.98
N ILE A 284 16.25 -1.57 -15.51
CA ILE A 284 15.16 -2.10 -16.34
C ILE A 284 14.15 -0.99 -16.69
N VAL A 285 13.80 -0.14 -15.72
CA VAL A 285 12.88 0.97 -15.94
C VAL A 285 13.48 1.97 -16.92
N GLU A 286 14.75 2.31 -16.77
CA GLU A 286 15.44 3.24 -17.67
C GLU A 286 15.50 2.69 -19.10
N ALA A 287 15.98 1.45 -19.28
CA ALA A 287 16.01 0.80 -20.61
C ALA A 287 14.61 0.70 -21.26
N PHE A 288 13.55 0.61 -20.46
CA PHE A 288 12.19 0.62 -20.96
C PHE A 288 11.71 2.03 -21.31
N LYS A 289 12.10 3.05 -20.56
CA LYS A 289 11.84 4.46 -20.90
C LYS A 289 12.51 4.86 -22.20
N GLU A 290 13.78 4.52 -22.37
CA GLU A 290 14.58 4.82 -23.56
C GLU A 290 14.18 4.02 -24.82
N GLY A 291 13.39 2.95 -24.65
CA GLY A 291 12.93 2.11 -25.76
C GLY A 291 13.86 0.95 -26.10
N ASP A 292 14.98 0.74 -25.39
CA ASP A 292 15.85 -0.43 -25.51
C ASP A 292 15.12 -1.72 -25.16
N LYS A 293 14.15 -1.60 -24.28
CA LYS A 293 13.16 -2.63 -23.97
C LYS A 293 11.79 -2.19 -24.45
N ARG A 294 11.11 -3.06 -25.19
CA ARG A 294 9.75 -2.81 -25.67
C ARG A 294 8.69 -3.54 -24.85
N MET A 295 9.07 -4.60 -24.13
CA MET A 295 8.16 -5.34 -23.29
C MET A 295 8.76 -5.63 -21.92
N ILE A 296 7.95 -5.42 -20.88
CA ILE A 296 8.25 -5.88 -19.53
C ILE A 296 7.23 -6.93 -19.13
N ILE A 297 7.71 -8.14 -18.79
CA ILE A 297 6.90 -9.18 -18.16
C ILE A 297 7.05 -9.01 -16.65
N ALA A 298 5.97 -8.67 -15.97
CA ALA A 298 6.03 -8.22 -14.58
C ALA A 298 4.97 -8.86 -13.69
N THR A 299 5.26 -8.91 -12.40
CA THR A 299 4.21 -9.01 -11.39
C THR A 299 3.63 -7.62 -11.11
N LYS A 300 2.59 -7.52 -10.27
CA LYS A 300 2.07 -6.21 -9.81
C LYS A 300 3.12 -5.30 -9.16
N ALA A 301 4.32 -5.81 -8.88
CA ALA A 301 5.45 -5.00 -8.41
C ALA A 301 5.92 -3.95 -9.44
N PHE A 302 5.66 -4.18 -10.74
CA PHE A 302 5.84 -3.16 -11.77
C PHE A 302 4.56 -2.33 -11.84
N GLY A 303 4.48 -1.41 -10.99
CA GLY A 303 3.21 -0.75 -10.93
C GLY A 303 3.27 0.59 -10.24
N MET A 304 3.57 0.60 -9.03
CA MET A 304 3.45 1.77 -8.18
C MET A 304 4.78 2.55 -8.16
N GLY A 305 4.71 3.87 -8.37
CA GLY A 305 5.92 4.70 -8.40
C GLY A 305 6.70 4.70 -9.72
N ILE A 306 6.18 4.09 -10.79
CA ILE A 306 6.83 4.12 -12.12
C ILE A 306 5.98 4.98 -13.04
N ASP A 307 6.55 6.09 -13.49
CA ASP A 307 5.92 6.98 -14.46
C ASP A 307 6.54 6.82 -15.85
N ILE A 308 5.78 6.22 -16.75
CA ILE A 308 6.11 6.02 -18.16
C ILE A 308 4.84 6.35 -18.94
N SER A 309 4.91 7.39 -19.74
CA SER A 309 3.72 7.98 -20.39
C SER A 309 3.32 7.27 -21.68
N ASP A 310 4.26 6.63 -22.38
CA ASP A 310 4.17 6.11 -23.72
C ASP A 310 3.87 4.60 -23.82
N ILE A 311 3.44 3.97 -22.75
CA ILE A 311 2.96 2.59 -22.78
C ILE A 311 1.61 2.56 -23.49
N ASP A 312 1.47 1.76 -24.51
CA ASP A 312 0.24 1.65 -25.29
C ASP A 312 -0.47 0.30 -25.13
N ARG A 313 0.19 -0.71 -24.58
CA ARG A 313 -0.40 -2.04 -24.35
C ARG A 313 -0.20 -2.51 -22.92
N VAL A 314 -1.27 -3.02 -22.34
CA VAL A 314 -1.23 -3.80 -21.08
C VAL A 314 -1.91 -5.13 -21.32
N TYR A 315 -1.17 -6.23 -21.16
CA TYR A 315 -1.68 -7.58 -21.36
C TYR A 315 -1.69 -8.35 -20.04
N HIS A 316 -2.82 -8.95 -19.70
CA HIS A 316 -2.95 -9.80 -18.53
C HIS A 316 -2.96 -11.27 -18.94
N VAL A 317 -1.92 -12.01 -18.51
CA VAL A 317 -1.85 -13.47 -18.71
C VAL A 317 -2.95 -14.20 -17.92
N ALA A 318 -3.33 -13.65 -16.79
CA ALA A 318 -4.43 -14.11 -15.95
C ALA A 318 -5.07 -12.90 -15.25
N PRO A 319 -6.32 -13.01 -14.77
CA PRO A 319 -6.97 -11.93 -14.06
C PRO A 319 -6.15 -11.44 -12.86
N SER A 320 -6.19 -10.14 -12.61
CA SER A 320 -5.59 -9.51 -11.43
C SER A 320 -6.29 -10.00 -10.15
N SER A 321 -5.64 -9.87 -8.99
CA SER A 321 -6.20 -10.37 -7.73
C SER A 321 -7.51 -9.67 -7.35
N THR A 322 -7.61 -8.37 -7.62
CA THR A 322 -8.82 -7.57 -7.40
C THR A 322 -9.15 -6.72 -8.61
N PHE A 323 -10.40 -6.24 -8.66
CA PHE A 323 -10.80 -5.27 -9.70
C PHE A 323 -10.02 -3.95 -9.59
N VAL A 324 -9.68 -3.54 -8.39
CA VAL A 324 -8.86 -2.34 -8.14
C VAL A 324 -7.46 -2.52 -8.71
N ASP A 325 -6.81 -3.66 -8.46
CA ASP A 325 -5.50 -3.98 -9.06
C ASP A 325 -5.59 -3.90 -10.59
N TYR A 326 -6.64 -4.50 -11.17
CA TYR A 326 -6.85 -4.48 -12.62
C TYR A 326 -6.94 -3.05 -13.17
N ILE A 327 -7.75 -2.19 -12.56
CA ILE A 327 -7.88 -0.79 -12.98
C ILE A 327 -6.56 -0.02 -12.84
N GLN A 328 -5.79 -0.26 -11.81
CA GLN A 328 -4.47 0.35 -11.63
C GLN A 328 -3.46 -0.13 -12.67
N GLU A 329 -3.49 -1.43 -12.99
CA GLU A 329 -2.60 -2.06 -13.96
C GLU A 329 -2.89 -1.58 -15.38
N ILE A 330 -4.16 -1.57 -15.81
CA ILE A 330 -4.54 -1.04 -17.15
C ILE A 330 -4.36 0.48 -17.23
N GLY A 331 -4.51 1.19 -16.11
CA GLY A 331 -4.32 2.65 -16.02
C GLY A 331 -2.90 3.13 -16.34
N ARG A 332 -1.94 2.19 -16.54
CA ARG A 332 -0.59 2.49 -17.01
C ARG A 332 -0.50 2.71 -18.49
N ALA A 333 -1.43 2.11 -19.25
CA ALA A 333 -1.53 2.37 -20.67
C ALA A 333 -1.99 3.81 -20.90
N ALA A 334 -1.42 4.42 -21.94
CA ALA A 334 -1.83 5.70 -22.49
C ALA A 334 -1.96 6.82 -21.44
N ARG A 335 -0.95 6.97 -20.59
CA ARG A 335 -0.91 8.12 -19.65
C ARG A 335 -0.83 9.43 -20.39
N ASP A 336 -0.10 9.46 -21.47
CA ASP A 336 -0.22 10.53 -22.47
C ASP A 336 -1.60 10.43 -23.14
N LYS A 337 -2.39 11.47 -23.04
CA LYS A 337 -3.76 11.53 -23.59
C LYS A 337 -3.80 11.45 -25.12
N SER A 338 -2.68 11.74 -25.79
CA SER A 338 -2.56 11.61 -27.26
C SER A 338 -2.47 10.15 -27.72
N ILE A 339 -2.13 9.23 -26.81
CA ILE A 339 -1.97 7.79 -27.10
C ILE A 339 -3.28 7.05 -26.82
N LYS A 340 -3.62 6.13 -27.72
CA LYS A 340 -4.69 5.16 -27.49
C LYS A 340 -4.10 3.87 -26.91
N GLY A 341 -4.48 3.54 -25.69
CA GLY A 341 -4.07 2.32 -25.02
C GLY A 341 -5.01 1.16 -25.24
N ILE A 342 -4.52 -0.06 -25.15
CA ILE A 342 -5.35 -1.28 -25.12
C ILE A 342 -4.98 -2.13 -23.92
N ALA A 343 -6.02 -2.49 -23.15
CA ALA A 343 -5.97 -3.53 -22.14
C ALA A 343 -6.43 -4.85 -22.75
N ALA A 344 -5.53 -5.83 -22.84
CA ALA A 344 -5.79 -7.08 -23.54
C ALA A 344 -5.69 -8.29 -22.59
N THR A 345 -6.50 -9.32 -22.85
CA THR A 345 -6.40 -10.63 -22.18
C THR A 345 -7.04 -11.70 -23.06
N ASP A 346 -6.46 -12.89 -23.02
CA ASP A 346 -7.05 -14.11 -23.57
C ASP A 346 -7.44 -15.01 -22.39
N PHE A 347 -8.72 -14.97 -22.03
CA PHE A 347 -9.28 -15.51 -20.80
C PHE A 347 -9.77 -16.95 -20.94
N HIS A 348 -9.54 -17.75 -19.90
CA HIS A 348 -10.14 -19.07 -19.71
C HIS A 348 -10.54 -19.25 -18.23
N GLU A 349 -11.56 -20.06 -17.95
CA GLU A 349 -12.03 -20.29 -16.58
C GLU A 349 -10.93 -20.80 -15.64
N ARG A 350 -9.96 -21.57 -16.15
CA ARG A 350 -8.81 -22.03 -15.36
C ARG A 350 -7.91 -20.90 -14.88
N ASP A 351 -7.96 -19.71 -15.49
CA ASP A 351 -7.18 -18.57 -15.04
C ASP A 351 -7.59 -18.10 -13.63
N PHE A 352 -8.82 -18.39 -13.19
CA PHE A 352 -9.23 -18.15 -11.80
C PHE A 352 -8.47 -18.95 -10.75
N TYR A 353 -7.79 -20.03 -11.15
CA TYR A 353 -6.90 -20.74 -10.26
C TYR A 353 -5.77 -19.84 -9.73
N PHE A 354 -5.25 -18.95 -10.57
CA PHE A 354 -4.20 -18.00 -10.17
C PHE A 354 -4.71 -17.03 -9.11
N MET A 355 -5.91 -16.48 -9.29
CA MET A 355 -6.55 -15.62 -8.29
C MET A 355 -6.75 -16.35 -6.97
N LYS A 356 -7.36 -17.55 -7.01
CA LYS A 356 -7.60 -18.36 -5.81
C LYS A 356 -6.29 -18.64 -5.05
N ARG A 357 -5.22 -18.94 -5.77
CA ARG A 357 -3.90 -19.19 -5.17
C ARG A 357 -3.28 -17.94 -4.54
N LEU A 358 -3.43 -16.78 -5.16
CA LEU A 358 -2.98 -15.51 -4.58
C LEU A 358 -3.75 -15.17 -3.30
N HIS A 359 -5.06 -15.32 -3.31
CA HIS A 359 -5.90 -15.09 -2.14
C HIS A 359 -5.67 -16.10 -1.02
N SER A 360 -5.41 -17.38 -1.35
CA SER A 360 -5.21 -18.41 -0.33
C SER A 360 -3.85 -18.35 0.36
N ALA A 361 -2.87 -17.68 -0.21
CA ALA A 361 -1.52 -17.60 0.35
C ALA A 361 -1.45 -16.84 1.70
N GLY A 362 -2.45 -15.98 2.00
CA GLY A 362 -2.59 -15.27 3.28
C GLY A 362 -3.91 -15.56 4.00
N ALA A 363 -4.73 -16.48 3.48
CA ALA A 363 -6.07 -16.72 4.03
C ALA A 363 -5.99 -17.46 5.37
N ILE A 364 -6.67 -16.90 6.36
CA ILE A 364 -6.88 -17.51 7.67
C ILE A 364 -8.18 -18.29 7.64
N THR A 365 -8.12 -19.54 8.07
CA THR A 365 -9.31 -20.39 8.14
C THR A 365 -10.12 -20.10 9.41
N GLN A 366 -11.43 -20.33 9.34
CA GLN A 366 -12.31 -20.19 10.50
C GLN A 366 -11.82 -21.01 11.72
N ASN A 367 -11.24 -22.18 11.48
CA ASN A 367 -10.67 -23.00 12.56
C ASN A 367 -9.48 -22.30 13.23
N GLN A 368 -8.59 -21.68 12.44
CA GLN A 368 -7.45 -20.93 12.98
C GLN A 368 -7.93 -19.70 13.78
N LEU A 369 -8.95 -18.98 13.30
CA LEU A 369 -9.57 -17.89 14.06
C LEU A 369 -10.12 -18.39 15.41
N GLY A 370 -10.81 -19.53 15.41
CA GLY A 370 -11.32 -20.14 16.62
C GLY A 370 -10.21 -20.54 17.62
N MET A 371 -9.09 -21.06 17.12
CA MET A 371 -7.92 -21.40 17.94
C MET A 371 -7.28 -20.15 18.57
N ILE A 372 -7.14 -19.07 17.79
CA ILE A 372 -6.59 -17.79 18.25
C ILE A 372 -7.51 -17.18 19.30
N LEU A 373 -8.83 -17.13 19.06
CA LEU A 373 -9.81 -16.63 20.01
C LEU A 373 -9.82 -17.42 21.32
N LYS A 374 -9.74 -18.74 21.24
CA LYS A 374 -9.61 -19.59 22.43
C LYS A 374 -8.36 -19.26 23.23
N LYS A 375 -7.23 -19.09 22.57
CA LYS A 375 -5.97 -18.70 23.21
C LYS A 375 -6.04 -17.32 23.88
N LEU A 376 -6.66 -16.34 23.22
CA LEU A 376 -6.92 -15.03 23.83
C LEU A 376 -7.72 -15.18 25.11
N TRP A 377 -8.78 -15.99 25.08
CA TRP A 377 -9.59 -16.27 26.26
C TRP A 377 -8.80 -16.94 27.39
N GLU A 378 -7.96 -17.91 27.09
CA GLU A 378 -7.06 -18.55 28.06
C GLU A 378 -6.11 -17.52 28.70
N ILE A 379 -5.47 -16.66 27.91
CA ILE A 379 -4.59 -15.59 28.41
C ILE A 379 -5.37 -14.62 29.30
N TYR A 380 -6.58 -14.22 28.89
CA TYR A 380 -7.45 -13.35 29.67
C TYR A 380 -7.74 -13.94 31.07
N LEU A 381 -8.06 -15.22 31.13
CA LEU A 381 -8.29 -15.93 32.41
C LEU A 381 -7.01 -16.00 33.26
N MET A 382 -5.86 -16.34 32.64
CA MET A 382 -4.57 -16.41 33.34
C MET A 382 -4.12 -15.08 33.91
N LYS A 383 -4.45 -13.97 33.22
CA LYS A 383 -4.17 -12.58 33.66
C LYS A 383 -5.21 -12.05 34.66
N GLY A 384 -6.04 -12.91 35.26
CA GLY A 384 -7.02 -12.50 36.24
C GLY A 384 -8.16 -11.64 35.70
N LYS A 385 -8.52 -11.83 34.43
CA LYS A 385 -9.54 -11.05 33.70
C LYS A 385 -9.19 -9.56 33.62
N SER A 386 -7.91 -9.28 33.40
CA SER A 386 -7.45 -7.89 33.24
C SER A 386 -8.09 -7.23 32.02
N LYS A 387 -8.45 -5.95 32.16
CA LYS A 387 -8.97 -5.14 31.06
C LYS A 387 -7.93 -4.91 29.97
N GLU A 388 -6.64 -4.93 30.31
CA GLU A 388 -5.53 -4.81 29.38
C GLU A 388 -4.66 -6.05 29.44
N MET A 389 -4.33 -6.59 28.26
CA MET A 389 -3.46 -7.75 28.12
C MET A 389 -2.39 -7.47 27.06
N GLN A 390 -1.19 -7.92 27.36
CA GLN A 390 -0.12 -7.99 26.37
C GLN A 390 0.01 -9.42 25.90
N VAL A 391 0.06 -9.62 24.58
CA VAL A 391 0.25 -10.90 23.93
C VAL A 391 1.40 -10.82 22.94
N SER A 392 2.11 -11.92 22.74
CA SER A 392 3.20 -12.00 21.77
C SER A 392 2.81 -12.86 20.56
N LEU A 393 3.51 -12.69 19.46
CA LEU A 393 3.26 -13.51 18.26
C LEU A 393 3.47 -15.01 18.55
N SER A 394 4.41 -15.35 19.42
CA SER A 394 4.69 -16.74 19.84
C SER A 394 3.52 -17.39 20.56
N ASP A 395 2.63 -16.62 21.18
CA ASP A 395 1.42 -17.16 21.83
C ASP A 395 0.46 -17.82 20.83
N PHE A 396 0.56 -17.46 19.54
CA PHE A 396 -0.36 -17.89 18.49
C PHE A 396 0.30 -18.71 17.38
N GLU A 397 1.61 -18.93 17.43
CA GLU A 397 2.35 -19.67 16.40
C GLU A 397 1.78 -21.08 16.15
N PHE A 398 1.24 -21.72 17.18
CA PHE A 398 0.61 -23.05 17.09
C PHE A 398 -0.64 -23.06 16.19
N ALA A 399 -1.34 -21.92 16.05
CA ALA A 399 -2.56 -21.79 15.26
C ALA A 399 -2.27 -21.54 13.78
N VAL A 400 -1.08 -21.07 13.44
CA VAL A 400 -0.73 -20.61 12.10
C VAL A 400 0.41 -21.45 11.55
N LYS A 401 0.13 -22.27 10.54
CA LYS A 401 1.15 -23.09 9.85
C LYS A 401 1.62 -22.34 8.59
N LEU A 402 2.75 -21.67 8.70
CA LEU A 402 3.43 -21.07 7.55
C LEU A 402 4.49 -22.01 6.98
N PRO A 403 4.79 -21.93 5.67
CA PRO A 403 5.93 -22.62 5.09
C PRO A 403 7.22 -22.18 5.78
N ARG A 404 8.07 -23.13 6.15
CA ARG A 404 9.37 -22.82 6.75
C ARG A 404 10.21 -21.99 5.78
N LYS A 405 10.67 -20.83 6.21
CA LYS A 405 11.61 -19.97 5.49
C LYS A 405 13.02 -20.14 6.06
N GLN A 406 14.05 -20.02 5.23
CA GLN A 406 15.45 -20.08 5.68
C GLN A 406 15.81 -18.85 6.54
N ASN A 407 15.18 -17.70 6.27
CA ASN A 407 15.39 -16.47 7.04
C ASN A 407 14.33 -16.38 8.15
N LYS A 408 14.79 -16.41 9.40
CA LYS A 408 13.95 -16.33 10.60
C LYS A 408 13.18 -15.00 10.67
N LEU A 409 13.81 -13.87 10.31
CA LEU A 409 13.18 -12.55 10.33
C LEU A 409 12.01 -12.46 9.32
N GLU A 410 12.17 -13.04 8.13
CA GLU A 410 11.08 -13.11 7.16
C GLU A 410 9.92 -13.99 7.64
N TYR A 411 10.23 -15.09 8.31
CA TYR A 411 9.21 -15.96 8.90
C TYR A 411 8.43 -15.26 9.99
N GLU A 412 9.11 -14.57 10.92
CA GLU A 412 8.50 -13.81 12.00
C GLU A 412 7.65 -12.64 11.47
N SER A 413 8.10 -11.96 10.40
CA SER A 413 7.35 -10.91 9.73
C SER A 413 6.06 -11.44 9.12
N ASP A 414 6.11 -12.55 8.39
CA ASP A 414 4.92 -13.15 7.78
C ASP A 414 3.95 -13.66 8.86
N LEU A 415 4.47 -14.30 9.90
CA LEU A 415 3.68 -14.77 11.04
C LEU A 415 2.96 -13.60 11.71
N GLY A 416 3.69 -12.50 11.92
CA GLY A 416 3.13 -11.27 12.47
C GLY A 416 1.98 -10.71 11.66
N GLN A 417 2.12 -10.67 10.34
CA GLN A 417 1.07 -10.22 9.43
C GLN A 417 -0.18 -11.09 9.54
N VAL A 418 -0.02 -12.40 9.50
CA VAL A 418 -1.15 -13.35 9.56
C VAL A 418 -1.87 -13.26 10.91
N ILE A 419 -1.14 -13.20 12.02
CA ILE A 419 -1.74 -13.11 13.35
C ILE A 419 -2.45 -11.76 13.54
N LYS A 420 -1.83 -10.64 13.15
CA LYS A 420 -2.48 -9.33 13.18
C LYS A 420 -3.78 -9.33 12.38
N THR A 421 -3.77 -9.91 11.18
CA THR A 421 -4.99 -10.04 10.36
C THR A 421 -6.06 -10.86 11.08
N ALA A 422 -5.69 -12.00 11.68
CA ALA A 422 -6.63 -12.83 12.43
C ALA A 422 -7.29 -12.06 13.58
N LEU A 423 -6.49 -11.36 14.33
CA LEU A 423 -6.94 -10.58 15.49
C LEU A 423 -7.90 -9.47 15.08
N LEU A 424 -7.62 -8.78 13.98
CA LEU A 424 -8.52 -7.77 13.43
C LEU A 424 -9.85 -8.34 12.97
N TRP A 425 -9.83 -9.48 12.33
CA TRP A 425 -11.07 -10.16 11.94
C TRP A 425 -11.91 -10.55 13.15
N ILE A 426 -11.26 -11.00 14.22
CA ILE A 426 -11.95 -11.28 15.50
C ILE A 426 -12.55 -10.00 16.10
N GLU A 427 -11.80 -8.89 16.11
CA GLU A 427 -12.30 -7.60 16.58
C GLU A 427 -13.51 -7.12 15.77
N GLU A 428 -13.45 -7.19 14.44
CA GLU A 428 -14.52 -6.77 13.53
C GLU A 428 -15.77 -7.66 13.69
N ASP A 429 -15.59 -8.98 13.72
CA ASP A 429 -16.70 -9.93 13.91
C ASP A 429 -17.42 -9.71 15.26
N LEU A 430 -16.65 -9.56 16.33
CA LEU A 430 -17.22 -9.30 17.64
C LEU A 430 -17.90 -7.94 17.71
N SER A 431 -17.30 -6.89 17.14
CA SER A 431 -17.91 -5.56 17.11
C SER A 431 -19.23 -5.55 16.31
N SER A 432 -19.27 -6.28 15.19
CA SER A 432 -20.47 -6.43 14.37
C SER A 432 -21.59 -7.17 15.11
N ARG A 433 -21.25 -8.23 15.86
CA ARG A 433 -22.23 -9.07 16.56
C ARG A 433 -22.80 -8.41 17.81
N PHE A 434 -21.98 -7.65 18.52
CA PHE A 434 -22.37 -7.07 19.81
C PHE A 434 -22.78 -5.60 19.73
N GLY A 435 -22.73 -4.97 18.55
CA GLY A 435 -23.14 -3.58 18.35
C GLY A 435 -22.27 -2.56 19.08
N GLY A 436 -21.04 -2.94 19.44
CA GLY A 436 -20.05 -2.12 20.14
C GLY A 436 -18.64 -2.63 19.89
N GLN A 437 -17.66 -2.16 20.64
CA GLN A 437 -16.27 -2.58 20.52
C GLN A 437 -15.82 -3.36 21.77
N PRO A 438 -16.18 -4.66 21.87
CA PRO A 438 -15.89 -5.48 23.05
C PRO A 438 -14.41 -5.80 23.21
N ILE A 439 -13.66 -5.74 22.11
CA ILE A 439 -12.21 -5.93 22.07
C ILE A 439 -11.61 -4.82 21.23
N GLU A 440 -10.51 -4.25 21.68
CA GLU A 440 -9.69 -3.31 20.92
C GLU A 440 -8.26 -3.83 20.80
N ILE A 441 -7.75 -3.91 19.60
CA ILE A 441 -6.42 -4.46 19.30
C ILE A 441 -5.51 -3.35 18.81
N ASN A 442 -4.41 -3.11 19.53
CA ASN A 442 -3.41 -2.13 19.17
C ASN A 442 -2.05 -2.81 19.00
N SER A 443 -1.39 -2.54 17.86
CA SER A 443 0.00 -2.95 17.63
C SER A 443 0.92 -1.91 18.25
N ARG A 444 1.81 -2.31 19.16
CA ARG A 444 2.80 -1.43 19.75
C ARG A 444 4.19 -2.03 19.65
N THR A 445 5.20 -1.22 19.42
CA THR A 445 6.60 -1.57 19.69
C THR A 445 6.89 -1.38 21.17
N LEU A 446 7.59 -2.35 21.76
CA LEU A 446 7.95 -2.30 23.20
C LEU A 446 8.89 -1.17 23.57
N PHE A 447 9.78 -0.83 22.64
CA PHE A 447 10.83 0.15 22.83
C PHE A 447 10.77 1.17 21.71
N THR A 448 10.42 2.38 22.04
CA THR A 448 10.47 3.52 21.12
C THR A 448 11.85 4.16 21.10
N ASP A 449 12.64 4.06 22.19
CA ASP A 449 13.99 4.55 22.31
C ASP A 449 14.79 3.63 23.25
N GLY A 450 15.48 2.65 22.70
CA GLY A 450 16.40 1.79 23.44
C GLY A 450 17.83 2.06 23.02
N TYR A 451 18.54 2.95 23.72
CA TYR A 451 19.99 3.02 23.63
C TYR A 451 20.59 1.89 24.46
N VAL A 452 21.27 0.97 23.82
CA VAL A 452 22.12 0.01 24.53
C VAL A 452 23.52 0.60 24.56
N GLN A 453 23.96 1.03 25.73
CA GLN A 453 25.34 1.43 25.93
C GLN A 453 26.24 0.19 25.89
N GLU A 454 27.15 0.15 24.92
CA GLU A 454 28.14 -0.91 24.77
C GLU A 454 29.05 -0.95 26.03
N LYS A 455 28.99 -2.06 26.78
CA LYS A 455 30.12 -2.40 27.66
C LYS A 455 31.10 -3.21 26.80
N THR A 456 32.27 -2.69 26.65
CA THR A 456 33.41 -3.26 25.95
C THR A 456 33.53 -4.77 26.19
N GLY A 457 33.38 -5.57 25.12
CA GLY A 457 33.66 -6.99 25.06
C GLY A 457 32.53 -7.80 24.41
N ASP A 458 32.79 -8.19 23.17
CA ASP A 458 32.13 -9.25 22.39
C ASP A 458 30.68 -9.64 22.77
N THR A 459 29.71 -8.92 22.22
CA THR A 459 28.36 -9.48 22.01
C THR A 459 27.60 -8.68 20.96
N ALA A 460 27.21 -9.37 19.90
CA ALA A 460 26.31 -8.85 18.88
C ALA A 460 24.92 -8.56 19.49
N PHE A 461 24.48 -7.31 19.50
CA PHE A 461 23.13 -6.94 19.92
C PHE A 461 22.11 -7.28 18.84
N ARG A 462 21.08 -8.05 19.18
CA ARG A 462 19.88 -8.26 18.37
C ARG A 462 18.80 -7.29 18.82
N ALA A 463 18.35 -6.42 17.91
CA ALA A 463 17.10 -5.71 18.09
C ALA A 463 15.95 -6.74 18.02
N VAL A 464 15.27 -6.97 19.12
CA VAL A 464 14.08 -7.84 19.17
C VAL A 464 12.86 -6.92 19.07
N SER A 465 12.19 -6.95 17.92
CA SER A 465 10.90 -6.28 17.75
C SER A 465 9.81 -7.16 18.37
N TYR A 466 9.23 -6.72 19.48
CA TYR A 466 8.06 -7.34 20.07
C TYR A 466 6.82 -6.53 19.70
N THR A 467 5.84 -7.18 19.09
CA THR A 467 4.52 -6.58 18.86
C THR A 467 3.63 -6.90 20.04
N HIS A 468 3.18 -5.88 20.77
CA HIS A 468 2.22 -6.05 21.85
C HIS A 468 0.82 -5.67 21.39
N LEU A 469 -0.13 -6.45 21.85
CA LEU A 469 -1.57 -6.23 21.66
C LEU A 469 -2.16 -5.88 23.02
N THR A 470 -2.80 -4.71 23.11
CA THR A 470 -3.60 -4.30 24.26
C THR A 470 -5.08 -4.47 23.92
N LEU A 471 -5.81 -5.11 24.81
CA LEU A 471 -7.26 -5.29 24.71
C LEU A 471 -7.92 -4.47 25.81
N PRO A 472 -8.48 -3.27 25.53
CA PRO A 472 -9.37 -2.61 26.49
C PRO A 472 -10.72 -3.34 26.49
N THR A 473 -11.20 -3.70 27.65
CA THR A 473 -12.57 -4.15 27.85
C THR A 473 -13.34 -3.03 28.53
N THR A 474 -14.44 -2.60 27.94
CA THR A 474 -15.44 -1.79 28.64
C THR A 474 -16.17 -2.60 29.69
#